data_4b4cacc0abd610539a8b270d14965816
#
_entry.id   4b4cacc0abd610539a8b270d14965816
#
_cell.length_a   1.000
_cell.length_b   1.000
_cell.length_c   1.000
_cell.angle_alpha   90.00
_cell.angle_beta   90.00
_cell.angle_gamma   90.00
#
_symmetry.space_group_name_H-M   'P 1'
#
loop_
_entity.id
_entity.type
_entity.pdbx_description
1 polymer ?
#
loop_
_entity_poly.entity_id
_entity_poly.type
_entity_poly.pdbx_seq_one_letter_code
_entity_poly.pdbx_strand_id
1 'polypeptide(L)'
;MSPLRLLLAGLVALSCIAIAPPVADAQPAPVRVRGTIESINGDLLIVKGRDGRNVTMRMATNVAVAGVEKISLSDIKPGAYIGVTTVADAQGNQKATEVHLFPEALRGAGEGTQAWDTAPGSSMTNGGLDKIVEGNDGHMLTVKYRSGEKQVTVGPETEVVRLVPGKRSDLQSGAKIVAAASRNADGVLETSRISVGLGGLTPPM
;
A
#
# COMPACT_ATOMS: atom_id res chain seq x y z
N MET A 1 -25.49 -27.15 -82.98
CA MET A 1 -25.27 -25.73 -82.76
C MET A 1 -25.78 -25.39 -81.36
N SER A 2 -24.91 -25.36 -80.34
CA SER A 2 -25.27 -25.01 -78.95
C SER A 2 -24.29 -23.94 -78.42
N PRO A 3 -24.78 -22.83 -77.88
CA PRO A 3 -23.90 -21.83 -77.36
C PRO A 3 -23.51 -22.13 -75.92
N LEU A 4 -22.24 -22.01 -75.62
CA LEU A 4 -21.52 -22.08 -74.41
C LEU A 4 -21.89 -20.91 -73.43
N ARG A 5 -22.46 -21.21 -72.29
CA ARG A 5 -22.69 -20.20 -71.22
C ARG A 5 -21.53 -20.08 -70.33
N LEU A 6 -20.86 -18.96 -70.35
CA LEU A 6 -19.80 -18.56 -69.45
C LEU A 6 -20.43 -18.11 -68.08
N LEU A 7 -20.16 -18.82 -67.01
CA LEU A 7 -20.49 -18.42 -65.64
C LEU A 7 -19.30 -17.67 -65.05
N LEU A 8 -19.45 -16.38 -64.85
CA LEU A 8 -18.50 -15.51 -64.14
C LEU A 8 -18.77 -15.66 -62.61
N ALA A 9 -17.88 -16.36 -61.90
CA ALA A 9 -17.92 -16.42 -60.44
C ALA A 9 -17.20 -15.20 -59.86
N GLY A 10 -17.94 -14.25 -59.30
CA GLY A 10 -17.38 -13.10 -58.55
C GLY A 10 -16.94 -13.51 -57.18
N LEU A 11 -15.64 -13.40 -56.91
CA LEU A 11 -15.04 -13.61 -55.60
C LEU A 11 -15.16 -12.32 -54.77
N VAL A 12 -16.08 -12.29 -53.81
CA VAL A 12 -16.21 -11.19 -52.83
C VAL A 12 -15.21 -11.44 -51.72
N ALA A 13 -14.09 -10.71 -51.70
CA ALA A 13 -13.14 -10.73 -50.60
C ALA A 13 -13.69 -9.91 -49.41
N LEU A 14 -14.14 -10.57 -48.39
CA LEU A 14 -14.58 -9.98 -47.14
C LEU A 14 -13.35 -9.59 -46.29
N SER A 15 -12.97 -8.31 -46.34
CA SER A 15 -11.87 -7.77 -45.52
C SER A 15 -12.36 -7.62 -44.07
N CYS A 16 -11.96 -8.54 -43.17
CA CYS A 16 -12.14 -8.39 -41.72
C CYS A 16 -11.16 -7.33 -41.20
N ILE A 17 -11.66 -6.13 -40.93
CA ILE A 17 -10.92 -5.12 -40.16
C ILE A 17 -10.89 -5.55 -38.72
N ALA A 18 -9.74 -6.04 -38.26
CA ALA A 18 -9.51 -6.34 -36.83
C ALA A 18 -9.37 -5.01 -36.08
N ILE A 19 -10.41 -4.61 -35.33
CA ILE A 19 -10.35 -3.49 -34.39
C ILE A 19 -9.56 -3.97 -33.21
N ALA A 20 -8.29 -3.56 -33.07
CA ALA A 20 -7.50 -3.80 -31.88
C ALA A 20 -8.14 -3.03 -30.70
N PRO A 21 -8.33 -3.67 -29.52
CA PRO A 21 -8.83 -2.95 -28.36
C PRO A 21 -7.83 -1.87 -27.94
N PRO A 22 -8.28 -0.71 -27.43
CA PRO A 22 -7.39 0.32 -26.94
C PRO A 22 -6.53 -0.27 -25.80
N VAL A 23 -5.21 -0.11 -25.92
CA VAL A 23 -4.27 -0.44 -24.84
C VAL A 23 -4.57 0.56 -23.72
N ALA A 24 -5.16 0.08 -22.63
CA ALA A 24 -5.33 0.90 -21.43
C ALA A 24 -3.92 1.25 -20.91
N ASP A 25 -3.55 2.52 -20.92
CA ASP A 25 -2.34 3.01 -20.28
C ASP A 25 -2.40 2.63 -18.78
N ALA A 26 -1.60 1.64 -18.41
CA ALA A 26 -1.46 1.27 -17.01
C ALA A 26 -0.81 2.45 -16.26
N GLN A 27 -1.57 3.11 -15.40
CA GLN A 27 -1.00 4.17 -14.56
C GLN A 27 0.19 3.62 -13.78
N PRO A 28 1.33 4.35 -13.74
CA PRO A 28 2.49 3.92 -12.98
C PRO A 28 2.11 3.66 -11.51
N ALA A 29 2.63 2.56 -10.95
CA ALA A 29 2.40 2.24 -9.55
C ALA A 29 2.80 3.41 -8.64
N PRO A 30 2.03 3.70 -7.57
CA PRO A 30 2.37 4.78 -6.65
C PRO A 30 3.75 4.57 -6.03
N VAL A 31 4.53 5.64 -5.94
CA VAL A 31 5.82 5.66 -5.24
C VAL A 31 5.56 5.92 -3.77
N ARG A 32 6.12 5.10 -2.88
CA ARG A 32 6.07 5.36 -1.44
C ARG A 32 7.22 6.29 -1.05
N VAL A 33 6.85 7.45 -0.52
CA VAL A 33 7.78 8.44 0.00
C VAL A 33 7.81 8.33 1.52
N ARG A 34 8.97 8.00 2.07
CA ARG A 34 9.21 7.89 3.52
C ARG A 34 10.30 8.86 3.90
N GLY A 35 10.06 9.69 4.89
CA GLY A 35 11.06 10.67 5.31
C GLY A 35 10.55 11.66 6.34
N THR A 36 11.33 12.72 6.49
CA THR A 36 11.03 13.82 7.40
C THR A 36 10.63 15.05 6.60
N ILE A 37 9.57 15.71 6.99
CA ILE A 37 9.13 16.97 6.39
C ILE A 37 10.21 18.03 6.67
N GLU A 38 10.80 18.58 5.63
CA GLU A 38 11.72 19.74 5.76
C GLU A 38 10.92 21.05 5.75
N SER A 39 10.00 21.18 4.80
CA SER A 39 9.18 22.39 4.68
C SER A 39 7.84 22.10 4.00
N ILE A 40 6.90 23.01 4.28
CA ILE A 40 5.57 23.04 3.67
C ILE A 40 5.32 24.46 3.18
N ASN A 41 4.96 24.60 1.92
CA ASN A 41 4.59 25.89 1.32
C ASN A 41 3.26 25.71 0.57
N GLY A 42 2.17 26.10 1.21
CA GLY A 42 0.82 25.87 0.71
C GLY A 42 0.51 24.37 0.57
N ASP A 43 0.41 23.87 -0.66
CA ASP A 43 0.20 22.47 -1.00
C ASP A 43 1.49 21.70 -1.34
N LEU A 44 2.61 22.42 -1.43
CA LEU A 44 3.91 21.81 -1.70
C LEU A 44 4.56 21.31 -0.41
N LEU A 45 4.99 20.05 -0.44
CA LEU A 45 5.66 19.36 0.64
C LEU A 45 7.07 18.96 0.18
N ILE A 46 8.09 19.39 0.92
CA ILE A 46 9.47 18.93 0.72
C ILE A 46 9.80 17.95 1.83
N VAL A 47 10.15 16.73 1.43
CA VAL A 47 10.44 15.61 2.34
C VAL A 47 11.87 15.16 2.12
N LYS A 48 12.67 15.14 3.16
CA LYS A 48 13.98 14.49 3.17
C LYS A 48 13.79 12.99 3.32
N GLY A 49 14.06 12.25 2.25
CA GLY A 49 13.98 10.80 2.21
C GLY A 49 15.00 10.12 3.11
N ARG A 50 14.81 8.83 3.37
CA ARG A 50 15.76 8.01 4.16
C ARG A 50 17.14 7.91 3.49
N ASP A 51 17.21 8.09 2.19
CA ASP A 51 18.45 8.14 1.39
C ASP A 51 19.14 9.52 1.39
N GLY A 52 18.59 10.46 2.16
CA GLY A 52 19.09 11.83 2.30
C GLY A 52 18.69 12.77 1.17
N ARG A 53 18.02 12.30 0.12
CA ARG A 53 17.57 13.15 -0.99
C ARG A 53 16.24 13.80 -0.68
N ASN A 54 16.05 15.00 -1.22
CA ASN A 54 14.80 15.72 -1.10
C ASN A 54 13.82 15.29 -2.20
N VAL A 55 12.61 15.00 -1.77
CA VAL A 55 11.47 14.70 -2.64
C VAL A 55 10.44 15.82 -2.48
N THR A 56 10.14 16.49 -3.58
CA THR A 56 9.06 17.49 -3.63
C THR A 56 7.80 16.80 -4.14
N MET A 57 6.71 16.95 -3.40
CA MET A 57 5.40 16.46 -3.82
C MET A 57 4.32 17.49 -3.54
N ARG A 58 3.23 17.44 -4.29
CA ARG A 58 2.03 18.24 -4.08
C ARG A 58 1.02 17.43 -3.28
N MET A 59 0.44 18.05 -2.26
CA MET A 59 -0.72 17.49 -1.56
C MET A 59 -1.99 17.84 -2.33
N ALA A 60 -2.85 16.84 -2.55
CA ALA A 60 -4.19 17.09 -3.09
C ALA A 60 -4.97 18.04 -2.16
N THR A 61 -5.91 18.81 -2.70
CA THR A 61 -6.73 19.76 -1.93
C THR A 61 -7.43 19.09 -0.75
N ASN A 62 -7.88 17.85 -0.94
CA ASN A 62 -8.56 17.02 0.06
C ASN A 62 -7.67 15.90 0.61
N VAL A 63 -6.37 16.17 0.78
CA VAL A 63 -5.42 15.18 1.30
C VAL A 63 -5.91 14.60 2.63
N ALA A 64 -6.01 13.28 2.69
CA ALA A 64 -6.35 12.56 3.93
C ALA A 64 -5.07 12.38 4.76
N VAL A 65 -5.12 12.84 6.01
CA VAL A 65 -4.02 12.67 6.97
C VAL A 65 -4.44 11.64 8.01
N ALA A 66 -3.59 10.63 8.22
CA ALA A 66 -3.71 9.66 9.30
C ALA A 66 -2.57 9.87 10.29
N GLY A 67 -2.87 9.97 11.57
CA GLY A 67 -1.87 9.90 12.63
C GLY A 67 -1.44 8.46 12.87
N VAL A 68 -0.20 8.24 13.23
CA VAL A 68 0.34 6.93 13.62
C VAL A 68 0.84 7.03 15.05
N GLU A 69 0.28 6.20 15.93
CA GLU A 69 0.63 6.15 17.36
C GLU A 69 1.20 4.78 17.70
N LYS A 70 2.18 4.75 18.61
CA LYS A 70 2.66 3.49 19.21
C LYS A 70 1.63 2.96 20.21
N ILE A 71 1.36 1.66 20.13
CA ILE A 71 0.49 0.95 21.06
C ILE A 71 1.15 -0.36 21.49
N SER A 72 0.53 -1.06 22.44
CA SER A 72 0.93 -2.41 22.83
C SER A 72 0.19 -3.45 21.97
N LEU A 73 0.79 -4.63 21.77
CA LEU A 73 0.08 -5.75 21.14
C LEU A 73 -1.16 -6.16 21.96
N SER A 74 -1.13 -5.99 23.28
CA SER A 74 -2.28 -6.26 24.16
C SER A 74 -3.50 -5.36 23.93
N ASP A 75 -3.31 -4.23 23.25
CA ASP A 75 -4.41 -3.33 22.86
C ASP A 75 -5.19 -3.85 21.64
N ILE A 76 -4.60 -4.80 20.90
CA ILE A 76 -5.23 -5.42 19.72
C ILE A 76 -5.97 -6.67 20.18
N LYS A 77 -7.25 -6.76 19.83
CA LYS A 77 -8.12 -7.89 20.21
C LYS A 77 -8.50 -8.72 18.99
N PRO A 78 -8.79 -10.02 19.16
CA PRO A 78 -9.41 -10.82 18.10
C PRO A 78 -10.64 -10.12 17.51
N GLY A 79 -10.81 -10.22 16.21
CA GLY A 79 -11.83 -9.49 15.44
C GLY A 79 -11.38 -8.12 14.93
N ALA A 80 -10.27 -7.55 15.42
CA ALA A 80 -9.71 -6.31 14.89
C ALA A 80 -9.24 -6.48 13.43
N TYR A 81 -9.29 -5.41 12.64
CA TYR A 81 -8.68 -5.38 11.31
C TYR A 81 -7.26 -4.83 11.42
N ILE A 82 -6.29 -5.64 11.00
CA ILE A 82 -4.87 -5.33 11.16
C ILE A 82 -4.11 -5.47 9.84
N GLY A 83 -3.00 -4.76 9.74
CA GLY A 83 -1.98 -5.00 8.74
C GLY A 83 -0.71 -5.52 9.41
N VAL A 84 -0.04 -6.47 8.79
CA VAL A 84 1.20 -7.02 9.30
C VAL A 84 2.25 -7.03 8.20
N THR A 85 3.36 -6.34 8.43
CA THR A 85 4.54 -6.43 7.57
C THR A 85 5.42 -7.56 8.08
N THR A 86 5.78 -8.48 7.20
CA THR A 86 6.58 -9.65 7.56
C THR A 86 7.79 -9.82 6.64
N VAL A 87 8.82 -10.45 7.19
CA VAL A 87 9.93 -11.06 6.45
C VAL A 87 10.00 -12.54 6.81
N ALA A 88 10.39 -13.37 5.85
CA ALA A 88 10.65 -14.79 6.13
C ALA A 88 12.01 -14.93 6.82
N ASP A 89 12.08 -15.76 7.87
CA ASP A 89 13.35 -16.18 8.43
C ASP A 89 14.00 -17.29 7.58
N ALA A 90 15.18 -17.78 7.99
CA ALA A 90 15.92 -18.81 7.27
C ALA A 90 15.17 -20.16 7.16
N GLN A 91 14.18 -20.38 8.02
CA GLN A 91 13.30 -21.57 8.04
C GLN A 91 11.99 -21.33 7.27
N GLY A 92 11.78 -20.11 6.76
CA GLY A 92 10.57 -19.72 6.04
C GLY A 92 9.43 -19.24 6.94
N ASN A 93 9.61 -19.17 8.28
CA ASN A 93 8.60 -18.64 9.18
C ASN A 93 8.43 -17.13 8.97
N GLN A 94 7.20 -16.66 9.04
CA GLN A 94 6.89 -15.24 8.84
C GLN A 94 7.06 -14.48 10.15
N LYS A 95 8.09 -13.63 10.23
CA LYS A 95 8.34 -12.74 11.37
C LYS A 95 7.81 -11.35 11.08
N ALA A 96 6.99 -10.83 11.99
CA ALA A 96 6.48 -9.47 11.89
C ALA A 96 7.60 -8.47 12.19
N THR A 97 7.74 -7.48 11.33
CA THR A 97 8.52 -6.27 11.61
C THR A 97 7.63 -5.14 12.09
N GLU A 98 6.34 -5.22 11.75
CA GLU A 98 5.33 -4.23 12.10
C GLU A 98 3.96 -4.90 12.20
N VAL A 99 3.16 -4.45 13.16
CA VAL A 99 1.70 -4.68 13.21
C VAL A 99 1.02 -3.33 13.35
N HIS A 100 0.08 -3.03 12.47
CA HIS A 100 -0.74 -1.82 12.61
C HIS A 100 -2.22 -2.14 12.71
N LEU A 101 -2.87 -1.53 13.68
CA LEU A 101 -4.30 -1.59 13.90
C LEU A 101 -4.98 -0.53 13.05
N PHE A 102 -5.88 -0.94 12.19
CA PHE A 102 -6.73 -0.02 11.43
C PHE A 102 -7.94 0.44 12.24
N PRO A 103 -8.38 1.68 12.09
CA PRO A 103 -9.72 2.07 12.55
C PRO A 103 -10.78 1.28 11.78
N GLU A 104 -11.93 1.02 12.43
CA GLU A 104 -13.00 0.20 11.85
C GLU A 104 -13.49 0.73 10.48
N ALA A 105 -13.48 2.05 10.28
CA ALA A 105 -13.84 2.67 9.01
C ALA A 105 -12.95 2.25 7.82
N LEU A 106 -11.76 1.70 8.09
CA LEU A 106 -10.84 1.20 7.08
C LEU A 106 -10.84 -0.34 6.98
N ARG A 107 -11.78 -1.03 7.62
CA ARG A 107 -11.92 -2.48 7.48
C ARG A 107 -12.07 -2.88 6.01
N GLY A 108 -11.27 -3.86 5.57
CA GLY A 108 -11.22 -4.32 4.19
C GLY A 108 -10.26 -3.53 3.29
N ALA A 109 -9.67 -2.43 3.77
CA ALA A 109 -8.71 -1.66 2.98
C ALA A 109 -7.45 -2.50 2.67
N GLY A 110 -7.15 -2.70 1.37
CA GLY A 110 -5.99 -3.44 0.91
C GLY A 110 -5.94 -4.89 1.38
N GLU A 111 -7.10 -5.53 1.60
CA GLU A 111 -7.22 -6.90 2.09
C GLU A 111 -6.40 -7.88 1.26
N GLY A 112 -5.70 -8.78 1.93
CA GLY A 112 -4.86 -9.82 1.32
C GLY A 112 -3.37 -9.58 1.55
N THR A 113 -2.55 -10.37 0.86
CA THR A 113 -1.08 -10.30 0.94
C THR A 113 -0.50 -9.73 -0.35
N GLN A 114 0.43 -8.80 -0.21
CA GLN A 114 1.15 -8.18 -1.32
C GLN A 114 2.63 -8.00 -0.99
N ALA A 115 3.49 -7.93 -2.02
CA ALA A 115 4.89 -7.58 -1.84
C ALA A 115 5.01 -6.19 -1.21
N TRP A 116 5.99 -6.03 -0.32
CA TRP A 116 6.24 -4.78 0.38
C TRP A 116 7.68 -4.32 0.21
N ASP A 117 7.94 -3.05 0.45
CA ASP A 117 9.21 -2.41 0.10
C ASP A 117 10.01 -1.92 1.33
N THR A 118 9.68 -2.40 2.53
CA THR A 118 10.42 -2.05 3.76
C THR A 118 11.74 -2.80 3.89
N ALA A 119 11.81 -4.01 3.36
CA ALA A 119 13.02 -4.83 3.29
C ALA A 119 12.94 -5.81 2.09
N PRO A 120 14.07 -6.34 1.60
CA PRO A 120 14.06 -7.41 0.60
C PRO A 120 13.22 -8.60 1.05
N GLY A 121 12.29 -9.06 0.19
CA GLY A 121 11.40 -10.17 0.48
C GLY A 121 10.28 -9.87 1.50
N SER A 122 10.11 -8.61 1.90
CA SER A 122 9.01 -8.25 2.80
C SER A 122 7.66 -8.33 2.10
N SER A 123 6.64 -8.66 2.88
CA SER A 123 5.24 -8.65 2.44
C SER A 123 4.35 -7.96 3.46
N MET A 124 3.28 -7.32 2.99
CA MET A 124 2.22 -6.74 3.81
C MET A 124 0.98 -7.61 3.68
N THR A 125 0.41 -8.00 4.80
CA THR A 125 -0.86 -8.74 4.84
C THR A 125 -1.87 -7.95 5.66
N ASN A 126 -2.99 -7.59 5.04
CA ASN A 126 -4.12 -6.94 5.71
C ASN A 126 -5.28 -7.92 5.84
N GLY A 127 -5.86 -8.00 7.02
CA GLY A 127 -6.95 -8.92 7.29
C GLY A 127 -7.53 -8.79 8.71
N GLY A 128 -8.54 -9.61 8.99
CA GLY A 128 -9.09 -9.75 10.33
C GLY A 128 -8.17 -10.58 11.21
N LEU A 129 -7.87 -10.11 12.40
CA LEU A 129 -7.18 -10.90 13.42
C LEU A 129 -8.13 -11.97 13.96
N ASP A 130 -7.83 -13.24 13.70
CA ASP A 130 -8.62 -14.37 14.19
C ASP A 130 -8.26 -14.70 15.63
N LYS A 131 -6.97 -14.92 15.91
CA LYS A 131 -6.49 -15.28 17.23
C LYS A 131 -5.05 -14.81 17.49
N ILE A 132 -4.73 -14.70 18.77
CA ILE A 132 -3.38 -14.49 19.29
C ILE A 132 -3.07 -15.68 20.20
N VAL A 133 -1.94 -16.32 19.98
CA VAL A 133 -1.47 -17.43 20.81
C VAL A 133 -0.09 -17.07 21.36
N GLU A 134 0.10 -17.20 22.66
CA GLU A 134 1.40 -17.03 23.29
C GLU A 134 2.31 -18.22 22.92
N GLY A 135 3.52 -17.93 22.52
CA GLY A 135 4.54 -18.90 22.14
C GLY A 135 5.89 -18.61 22.81
N ASN A 136 6.86 -19.50 22.63
CA ASN A 136 8.18 -19.38 23.26
C ASN A 136 8.96 -18.15 22.75
N ASP A 137 8.77 -17.77 21.48
CA ASP A 137 9.50 -16.68 20.80
C ASP A 137 8.66 -15.41 20.63
N GLY A 138 7.59 -15.26 21.41
CA GLY A 138 6.63 -14.16 21.30
C GLY A 138 5.21 -14.63 21.05
N HIS A 139 4.42 -13.83 20.34
CA HIS A 139 3.03 -14.15 20.06
C HIS A 139 2.86 -14.59 18.61
N MET A 140 2.03 -15.60 18.38
CA MET A 140 1.63 -16.01 17.04
C MET A 140 0.25 -15.42 16.73
N LEU A 141 0.17 -14.62 15.68
CA LEU A 141 -1.08 -14.08 15.16
C LEU A 141 -1.55 -14.93 13.97
N THR A 142 -2.87 -15.19 13.92
CA THR A 142 -3.52 -15.70 12.71
C THR A 142 -4.33 -14.57 12.08
N VAL A 143 -3.94 -14.16 10.89
CA VAL A 143 -4.60 -13.09 10.11
C VAL A 143 -5.38 -13.73 8.98
N LYS A 144 -6.70 -13.56 8.98
CA LYS A 144 -7.62 -14.08 7.95
C LYS A 144 -7.97 -13.00 6.94
N TYR A 145 -7.97 -13.36 5.67
CA TYR A 145 -8.38 -12.52 4.56
C TYR A 145 -9.13 -13.37 3.53
N ARG A 146 -9.78 -12.75 2.56
CA ARG A 146 -10.71 -13.42 1.62
C ARG A 146 -10.14 -14.67 0.95
N SER A 147 -8.87 -14.67 0.58
CA SER A 147 -8.22 -15.76 -0.15
C SER A 147 -7.44 -16.73 0.73
N GLY A 148 -7.46 -16.60 2.06
CA GLY A 148 -6.74 -17.48 2.96
C GLY A 148 -6.45 -16.90 4.34
N GLU A 149 -5.46 -17.48 4.98
CA GLU A 149 -4.96 -17.00 6.27
C GLU A 149 -3.43 -17.00 6.27
N LYS A 150 -2.84 -16.22 7.16
CA LYS A 150 -1.40 -16.16 7.38
C LYS A 150 -1.10 -16.22 8.87
N GLN A 151 -0.18 -17.09 9.25
CA GLN A 151 0.38 -17.12 10.60
C GLN A 151 1.65 -16.30 10.64
N VAL A 152 1.79 -15.49 11.68
CA VAL A 152 2.87 -14.53 11.81
C VAL A 152 3.36 -14.51 13.26
N THR A 153 4.68 -14.61 13.44
CA THR A 153 5.31 -14.47 14.77
C THR A 153 5.59 -12.99 15.04
N VAL A 154 5.10 -12.50 16.16
CA VAL A 154 5.32 -11.14 16.68
C VAL A 154 6.27 -11.22 17.84
N GLY A 155 7.50 -10.77 17.65
CA GLY A 155 8.53 -10.71 18.68
C GLY A 155 8.61 -9.35 19.39
N PRO A 156 9.52 -9.21 20.37
CA PRO A 156 9.67 -7.98 21.14
C PRO A 156 10.13 -6.78 20.30
N GLU A 157 10.82 -7.04 19.18
CA GLU A 157 11.31 -6.00 18.25
C GLU A 157 10.24 -5.51 17.27
N THR A 158 9.06 -6.13 17.27
CA THR A 158 7.99 -5.76 16.34
C THR A 158 7.39 -4.42 16.73
N GLU A 159 7.39 -3.47 15.80
CA GLU A 159 6.69 -2.20 16.01
C GLU A 159 5.19 -2.40 15.94
N VAL A 160 4.48 -2.04 17.01
CA VAL A 160 3.02 -2.13 17.07
C VAL A 160 2.43 -0.72 17.16
N VAL A 161 1.62 -0.37 16.14
CA VAL A 161 1.06 0.97 16.00
C VAL A 161 -0.43 0.92 15.69
N ARG A 162 -1.10 2.05 15.83
CA ARG A 162 -2.46 2.23 15.32
C ARG A 162 -2.57 3.47 14.45
N LEU A 163 -3.49 3.40 13.50
CA LEU A 163 -3.89 4.54 12.69
C LEU A 163 -5.05 5.26 13.38
N VAL A 164 -4.92 6.58 13.52
CA VAL A 164 -5.95 7.46 14.07
C VAL A 164 -6.25 8.57 13.08
N PRO A 165 -7.42 9.22 13.15
CA PRO A 165 -7.68 10.42 12.36
C PRO A 165 -6.62 11.49 12.64
N GLY A 166 -5.93 11.94 11.59
CA GLY A 166 -4.97 13.02 11.65
C GLY A 166 -5.55 14.32 11.10
N LYS A 167 -4.79 15.40 11.26
CA LYS A 167 -5.14 16.75 10.78
C LYS A 167 -4.01 17.27 9.90
N ARG A 168 -4.33 18.18 8.98
CA ARG A 168 -3.30 18.87 8.19
C ARG A 168 -2.27 19.60 9.06
N SER A 169 -2.68 20.09 10.23
CA SER A 169 -1.80 20.72 11.21
C SER A 169 -0.76 19.78 11.84
N ASP A 170 -0.95 18.45 11.72
CA ASP A 170 0.04 17.46 12.20
C ASP A 170 1.24 17.36 11.23
N LEU A 171 1.04 17.82 9.99
CA LEU A 171 2.11 17.94 9.01
C LEU A 171 2.92 19.19 9.33
N GLN A 172 4.04 19.04 10.02
CA GLN A 172 4.94 20.12 10.42
C GLN A 172 6.37 19.78 10.01
N SER A 173 7.21 20.81 9.89
CA SER A 173 8.65 20.58 9.72
C SER A 173 9.19 19.72 10.88
N GLY A 174 9.98 18.71 10.55
CA GLY A 174 10.49 17.70 11.48
C GLY A 174 9.55 16.49 11.67
N ALA A 175 8.30 16.54 11.24
CA ALA A 175 7.39 15.39 11.32
C ALA A 175 7.82 14.30 10.34
N LYS A 176 7.78 13.05 10.80
CA LYS A 176 8.12 11.88 10.01
C LYS A 176 6.86 11.30 9.36
N ILE A 177 6.94 11.03 8.07
CA ILE A 177 5.77 10.65 7.27
C ILE A 177 6.03 9.44 6.37
N VAL A 178 4.92 8.81 6.00
CA VAL A 178 4.81 7.92 4.84
C VAL A 178 3.69 8.43 3.95
N ALA A 179 3.95 8.60 2.66
CA ALA A 179 2.97 8.99 1.67
C ALA A 179 3.03 8.09 0.45
N ALA A 180 1.88 7.75 -0.12
CA ALA A 180 1.80 7.16 -1.45
C ALA A 180 1.58 8.29 -2.45
N ALA A 181 2.52 8.49 -3.37
CA ALA A 181 2.46 9.54 -4.37
C ALA A 181 2.48 8.95 -5.78
N SER A 182 1.70 9.51 -6.67
CA SER A 182 1.68 9.16 -8.09
C SER A 182 2.13 10.37 -8.92
N ARG A 183 2.74 10.13 -10.09
CA ARG A 183 3.03 11.22 -11.02
C ARG A 183 1.76 11.60 -11.75
N ASN A 184 1.43 12.89 -11.74
CA ASN A 184 0.37 13.43 -12.55
C ASN A 184 0.82 13.57 -14.03
N ALA A 185 -0.06 14.05 -14.90
CA ALA A 185 0.22 14.25 -16.33
C ALA A 185 1.42 15.18 -16.58
N ASP A 186 1.68 16.13 -15.69
CA ASP A 186 2.80 17.08 -15.76
C ASP A 186 4.11 16.49 -15.18
N GLY A 187 4.10 15.22 -14.74
CA GLY A 187 5.25 14.54 -14.12
C GLY A 187 5.50 14.92 -12.67
N VAL A 188 4.65 15.74 -12.06
CA VAL A 188 4.76 16.15 -10.65
C VAL A 188 4.23 15.01 -9.76
N LEU A 189 4.96 14.71 -8.68
CA LEU A 189 4.47 13.80 -7.65
C LEU A 189 3.32 14.45 -6.89
N GLU A 190 2.20 13.73 -6.80
CA GLU A 190 1.02 14.17 -6.07
C GLU A 190 0.56 13.08 -5.09
N THR A 191 0.17 13.48 -3.89
CA THR A 191 -0.36 12.57 -2.87
C THR A 191 -1.72 13.02 -2.36
N SER A 192 -2.62 12.06 -2.22
CA SER A 192 -3.94 12.25 -1.60
C SER A 192 -4.04 11.65 -0.19
N ARG A 193 -2.96 10.98 0.28
CA ARG A 193 -2.94 10.36 1.61
C ARG A 193 -1.54 10.41 2.21
N ILE A 194 -1.47 10.88 3.46
CA ILE A 194 -0.22 10.96 4.23
C ILE A 194 -0.47 10.35 5.61
N SER A 195 0.41 9.45 6.03
CA SER A 195 0.49 8.97 7.41
C SER A 195 1.62 9.70 8.12
N VAL A 196 1.34 10.32 9.26
CA VAL A 196 2.28 11.11 10.06
C VAL A 196 2.48 10.49 11.43
N GLY A 197 3.72 10.30 11.84
CA GLY A 197 4.04 9.80 13.19
C GLY A 197 3.76 10.86 14.24
N LEU A 198 2.92 10.54 15.22
CA LEU A 198 2.61 11.40 16.35
C LEU A 198 3.66 11.22 17.45
N GLY A 199 3.90 12.28 18.23
CA GLY A 199 4.89 12.24 19.34
C GLY A 199 6.32 11.93 18.89
N GLY A 200 6.70 12.27 17.64
CA GLY A 200 8.03 12.00 17.10
C GLY A 200 8.25 10.58 16.56
N LEU A 201 7.21 9.74 16.57
CA LEU A 201 7.26 8.39 16.01
C LEU A 201 7.68 8.42 14.54
N THR A 202 8.52 7.48 14.13
CA THR A 202 8.74 7.17 12.70
C THR A 202 7.70 6.14 12.29
N PRO A 203 6.77 6.46 11.37
CA PRO A 203 5.83 5.45 10.88
C PRO A 203 6.60 4.26 10.29
N PRO A 204 6.34 3.03 10.74
CA PRO A 204 7.13 1.86 10.31
C PRO A 204 6.79 1.40 8.90
N MET A 205 5.54 1.61 8.42
CA MET A 205 4.99 1.18 7.13
C MET A 205 5.62 1.84 5.89
#